data_55cb8322d84800e21393f64a3d50de4d
#
_entry.id   55cb8322d84800e21393f64a3d50de4d
#
_cell.length_a   1.000
_cell.length_b   1.000
_cell.length_c   1.000
_cell.angle_alpha   90.00
_cell.angle_beta   90.00
_cell.angle_gamma   90.00
#
_symmetry.space_group_name_H-M   'P 1'
#
loop_
_entity.id
_entity.type
_entity.pdbx_description
1 polymer ?
#
loop_
_entity_poly.entity_id
_entity_poly.type
_entity_poly.pdbx_seq_one_letter_code
_entity_poly.pdbx_strand_id
1 'polypeptide(L)'
;MPSEKVLEQKKAQVVEVAEALKSAQTGILVDYRGLTVEEDTKLRNNLRQAGVKYFVVKNTLLRLAAKEVGLEGLDEVLHGPTALAVSEEDAVAPAKVMAEFAKENEKLEIKSGFLDGSVMTLDEVKQLAATPNRETLMAKMLGSLNAPISNLARLLSTIVDGGEEIADLIAKKNAEAAPAEEAKAEEAPAEAPVEEAKAEEAPAAEENTAE
;
A
#
# COMPACT_ATOMS: atom_id res chain seq x y z
N MET A 1 -5.09 24.03 38.12
CA MET A 1 -3.94 23.95 37.18
C MET A 1 -3.41 22.52 37.24
N PRO A 2 -3.08 21.85 36.13
CA PRO A 2 -2.45 20.53 36.21
C PRO A 2 -1.07 20.68 36.85
N SER A 3 -0.71 19.72 37.72
CA SER A 3 0.60 19.69 38.37
C SER A 3 1.70 19.61 37.30
N GLU A 4 2.82 20.33 37.51
CA GLU A 4 3.98 20.34 36.61
C GLU A 4 4.48 18.93 36.27
N LYS A 5 4.49 18.02 37.27
CA LYS A 5 4.83 16.61 37.10
C LYS A 5 3.93 15.89 36.08
N VAL A 6 2.64 16.18 36.05
CA VAL A 6 1.68 15.58 35.10
C VAL A 6 1.88 16.15 33.69
N LEU A 7 2.27 17.41 33.57
CA LEU A 7 2.62 18.04 32.29
C LEU A 7 3.90 17.42 31.70
N GLU A 8 4.92 17.20 32.52
CA GLU A 8 6.17 16.57 32.09
C GLU A 8 5.93 15.13 31.64
N GLN A 9 5.14 14.34 32.38
CA GLN A 9 4.77 12.99 31.97
C GLN A 9 4.03 12.95 30.63
N LYS A 10 3.11 13.87 30.38
CA LYS A 10 2.40 13.97 29.09
C LYS A 10 3.31 14.38 27.96
N LYS A 11 4.25 15.30 28.21
CA LYS A 11 5.25 15.70 27.21
C LYS A 11 6.16 14.53 26.86
N ALA A 12 6.62 13.78 27.87
CA ALA A 12 7.42 12.58 27.65
C ALA A 12 6.69 11.54 26.79
N GLN A 13 5.40 11.31 27.07
CA GLN A 13 4.57 10.41 26.24
C GLN A 13 4.40 10.91 24.79
N VAL A 14 4.27 12.22 24.58
CA VAL A 14 4.19 12.77 23.21
C VAL A 14 5.50 12.55 22.46
N VAL A 15 6.63 12.79 23.11
CA VAL A 15 7.95 12.56 22.51
C VAL A 15 8.15 11.09 22.17
N GLU A 16 7.82 10.17 23.08
CA GLU A 16 7.90 8.72 22.84
C GLU A 16 7.05 8.29 21.63
N VAL A 17 5.80 8.80 21.54
CA VAL A 17 4.93 8.51 20.41
C VAL A 17 5.45 9.16 19.12
N ALA A 18 5.96 10.38 19.18
CA ALA A 18 6.54 11.07 18.03
C ALA A 18 7.80 10.35 17.50
N GLU A 19 8.64 9.84 18.39
CA GLU A 19 9.81 9.02 18.03
C GLU A 19 9.37 7.71 17.38
N ALA A 20 8.37 7.02 17.94
CA ALA A 20 7.81 5.81 17.37
C ALA A 20 7.19 6.05 15.98
N LEU A 21 6.52 7.19 15.77
CA LEU A 21 5.97 7.58 14.46
C LEU A 21 7.07 7.92 13.44
N LYS A 22 8.17 8.54 13.87
CA LYS A 22 9.30 8.88 13.00
C LYS A 22 10.12 7.68 12.58
N SER A 23 10.30 6.70 13.49
CA SER A 23 11.04 5.47 13.18
C SER A 23 10.22 4.47 12.37
N ALA A 24 8.90 4.64 12.33
CA ALA A 24 7.99 3.74 11.66
C ALA A 24 7.95 3.95 10.15
N GLN A 25 8.03 2.87 9.39
CA GLN A 25 7.69 2.87 7.97
C GLN A 25 6.17 2.90 7.76
N THR A 26 5.44 2.16 8.59
CA THR A 26 3.98 2.05 8.48
C THR A 26 3.34 2.07 9.85
N GLY A 27 2.19 2.72 9.94
CA GLY A 27 1.33 2.64 11.10
C GLY A 27 -0.14 2.57 10.73
N ILE A 28 -0.91 1.82 11.50
CA ILE A 28 -2.33 1.62 11.29
C ILE A 28 -3.10 2.02 12.54
N LEU A 29 -4.13 2.80 12.32
CA LEU A 29 -5.07 3.24 13.33
C LEU A 29 -6.30 2.34 13.32
N VAL A 30 -6.60 1.75 14.46
CA VAL A 30 -7.75 0.85 14.62
C VAL A 30 -8.62 1.25 15.79
N ASP A 31 -9.91 0.96 15.67
CA ASP A 31 -10.84 0.98 16.80
C ASP A 31 -10.88 -0.42 17.41
N TYR A 32 -10.50 -0.51 18.68
CA TYR A 32 -10.49 -1.78 19.44
C TYR A 32 -11.75 -1.98 20.25
N ARG A 33 -12.74 -1.14 20.08
CA ARG A 33 -13.96 -1.14 20.86
C ARG A 33 -14.79 -2.41 20.61
N GLY A 34 -15.22 -3.03 21.72
CA GLY A 34 -16.05 -4.23 21.67
C GLY A 34 -15.29 -5.55 21.64
N LEU A 35 -13.97 -5.54 21.59
CA LEU A 35 -13.15 -6.74 21.74
C LEU A 35 -13.17 -7.24 23.17
N THR A 36 -13.16 -8.56 23.34
CA THR A 36 -12.96 -9.20 24.64
C THR A 36 -11.49 -9.17 25.02
N VAL A 37 -11.20 -9.37 26.31
CA VAL A 37 -9.80 -9.40 26.80
C VAL A 37 -8.99 -10.53 26.15
N GLU A 38 -9.64 -11.65 25.86
CA GLU A 38 -9.00 -12.79 25.19
C GLU A 38 -8.64 -12.45 23.74
N GLU A 39 -9.54 -11.80 23.02
CA GLU A 39 -9.33 -11.35 21.64
C GLU A 39 -8.20 -10.30 21.56
N ASP A 40 -8.19 -9.30 22.44
CA ASP A 40 -7.13 -8.28 22.50
C ASP A 40 -5.76 -8.91 22.85
N THR A 41 -5.75 -9.90 23.74
CA THR A 41 -4.51 -10.62 24.09
C THR A 41 -3.97 -11.42 22.90
N LYS A 42 -4.84 -12.08 22.13
CA LYS A 42 -4.45 -12.79 20.91
C LYS A 42 -3.92 -11.80 19.86
N LEU A 43 -4.62 -10.69 19.64
CA LEU A 43 -4.17 -9.64 18.73
C LEU A 43 -2.77 -9.13 19.08
N ARG A 44 -2.53 -8.81 20.34
CA ARG A 44 -1.22 -8.35 20.84
C ARG A 44 -0.11 -9.39 20.64
N ASN A 45 -0.42 -10.66 20.86
CA ASN A 45 0.54 -11.73 20.64
C ASN A 45 0.89 -11.89 19.15
N ASN A 46 -0.11 -11.86 18.27
CA ASN A 46 0.09 -11.93 16.81
C ASN A 46 0.93 -10.74 16.32
N LEU A 47 0.64 -9.54 16.79
CA LEU A 47 1.40 -8.33 16.46
C LEU A 47 2.84 -8.40 16.94
N ARG A 48 3.09 -8.91 18.17
CA ARG A 48 4.45 -9.11 18.70
C ARG A 48 5.24 -10.12 17.87
N GLN A 49 4.60 -11.21 17.44
CA GLN A 49 5.23 -12.20 16.55
C GLN A 49 5.61 -11.63 15.20
N ALA A 50 4.81 -10.67 14.71
CA ALA A 50 5.06 -9.94 13.47
C ALA A 50 6.02 -8.73 13.63
N GLY A 51 6.61 -8.52 14.83
CA GLY A 51 7.51 -7.39 15.09
C GLY A 51 6.82 -6.02 15.14
N VAL A 52 5.50 -5.98 15.30
CA VAL A 52 4.70 -4.76 15.32
C VAL A 52 4.51 -4.26 16.75
N LYS A 53 4.80 -3.00 16.97
CA LYS A 53 4.55 -2.31 18.25
C LYS A 53 3.09 -1.85 18.28
N TYR A 54 2.34 -2.32 19.27
CA TYR A 54 0.93 -1.96 19.45
C TYR A 54 0.70 -1.26 20.77
N PHE A 55 0.13 -0.08 20.72
CA PHE A 55 -0.17 0.71 21.92
C PHE A 55 -1.43 1.54 21.76
N VAL A 56 -2.08 1.79 22.88
CA VAL A 56 -3.29 2.60 22.95
C VAL A 56 -2.91 3.97 23.49
N VAL A 57 -3.16 5.01 22.73
CA VAL A 57 -2.84 6.39 23.08
C VAL A 57 -4.09 7.28 23.03
N LYS A 58 -4.13 8.31 23.86
CA LYS A 58 -5.17 9.32 23.78
C LYS A 58 -5.06 10.11 22.48
N ASN A 59 -6.16 10.28 21.78
CA ASN A 59 -6.20 11.02 20.51
C ASN A 59 -5.59 12.43 20.60
N THR A 60 -5.76 13.12 21.74
CA THR A 60 -5.15 14.44 21.95
C THR A 60 -3.62 14.41 21.95
N LEU A 61 -3.01 13.35 22.50
CA LEU A 61 -1.55 13.19 22.49
C LEU A 61 -1.08 12.77 21.10
N LEU A 62 -1.82 11.89 20.43
CA LEU A 62 -1.53 11.43 19.08
C LEU A 62 -1.60 12.58 18.06
N ARG A 63 -2.58 13.50 18.21
CA ARG A 63 -2.66 14.72 17.40
C ARG A 63 -1.44 15.62 17.55
N LEU A 64 -0.93 15.79 18.76
CA LEU A 64 0.27 16.59 19.00
C LEU A 64 1.49 15.93 18.35
N ALA A 65 1.65 14.61 18.54
CA ALA A 65 2.74 13.85 17.94
C ALA A 65 2.64 13.84 16.39
N ALA A 66 1.45 13.69 15.82
CA ALA A 66 1.21 13.73 14.38
C ALA A 66 1.57 15.10 13.78
N LYS A 67 1.26 16.19 14.45
CA LYS A 67 1.65 17.54 14.02
C LYS A 67 3.16 17.76 14.05
N GLU A 68 3.87 17.21 15.03
CA GLU A 68 5.34 17.28 15.09
C GLU A 68 6.01 16.49 13.97
N VAL A 69 5.35 15.43 13.49
CA VAL A 69 5.86 14.57 12.40
C VAL A 69 5.39 15.05 11.01
N GLY A 70 4.35 15.92 10.95
CA GLY A 70 3.78 16.44 9.70
C GLY A 70 2.66 15.59 9.09
N LEU A 71 2.04 14.71 9.88
CA LEU A 71 0.94 13.84 9.47
C LEU A 71 -0.45 14.50 9.75
N GLU A 72 -0.69 15.68 9.18
CA GLU A 72 -1.90 16.47 9.48
C GLU A 72 -3.20 15.80 9.03
N GLY A 73 -3.16 14.96 8.00
CA GLY A 73 -4.34 14.23 7.49
C GLY A 73 -4.94 13.21 8.46
N LEU A 74 -4.23 12.85 9.54
CA LEU A 74 -4.76 11.95 10.56
C LEU A 74 -5.78 12.61 11.50
N ASP A 75 -5.82 13.93 11.58
CA ASP A 75 -6.70 14.66 12.51
C ASP A 75 -8.19 14.35 12.29
N GLU A 76 -8.59 14.14 11.03
CA GLU A 76 -9.98 13.81 10.66
C GLU A 76 -10.43 12.42 11.12
N VAL A 77 -9.47 11.49 11.23
CA VAL A 77 -9.74 10.08 11.56
C VAL A 77 -9.62 9.81 13.08
N LEU A 78 -8.99 10.72 13.83
CA LEU A 78 -8.75 10.59 15.27
C LEU A 78 -10.01 10.89 16.11
N HIS A 79 -11.11 10.19 15.82
CA HIS A 79 -12.35 10.23 16.60
C HIS A 79 -12.59 8.88 17.29
N GLY A 80 -13.10 8.92 18.53
CA GLY A 80 -13.39 7.71 19.33
C GLY A 80 -12.14 7.00 19.87
N PRO A 81 -12.28 5.76 20.38
CA PRO A 81 -11.15 4.98 20.85
C PRO A 81 -10.22 4.66 19.70
N THR A 82 -8.92 4.79 19.93
CA THR A 82 -7.91 4.57 18.89
C THR A 82 -6.71 3.84 19.47
N ALA A 83 -6.34 2.76 18.82
CA ALA A 83 -5.08 2.09 19.03
C ALA A 83 -4.20 2.26 17.79
N LEU A 84 -2.91 2.30 18.01
CA LEU A 84 -1.91 2.47 16.99
C LEU A 84 -1.02 1.24 16.93
N ALA A 85 -0.91 0.64 15.75
CA ALA A 85 0.02 -0.43 15.43
C ALA A 85 1.10 0.12 14.48
N VAL A 86 2.36 0.01 14.89
CA VAL A 86 3.50 0.62 14.19
C VAL A 86 4.53 -0.45 13.88
N SER A 87 5.05 -0.45 12.65
CA SER A 87 6.16 -1.31 12.24
C SER A 87 7.33 -0.49 11.70
N GLU A 88 8.54 -0.90 12.09
CA GLU A 88 9.81 -0.29 11.67
C GLU A 88 10.44 -1.06 10.51
N GLU A 89 10.26 -2.38 10.46
CA GLU A 89 10.94 -3.27 9.50
C GLU A 89 10.09 -3.60 8.29
N ASP A 90 8.83 -4.00 8.53
CA ASP A 90 7.91 -4.45 7.48
C ASP A 90 6.72 -3.52 7.33
N ALA A 91 6.62 -2.88 6.17
CA ALA A 91 5.51 -1.98 5.85
C ALA A 91 4.15 -2.69 5.75
N VAL A 92 4.14 -3.99 5.42
CA VAL A 92 2.90 -4.75 5.17
C VAL A 92 2.42 -5.51 6.40
N ALA A 93 3.34 -5.87 7.32
CA ALA A 93 3.02 -6.72 8.47
C ALA A 93 1.84 -6.22 9.31
N PRO A 94 1.77 -4.94 9.74
CA PRO A 94 0.66 -4.45 10.56
C PRO A 94 -0.67 -4.50 9.80
N ALA A 95 -0.68 -4.17 8.50
CA ALA A 95 -1.88 -4.20 7.67
C ALA A 95 -2.45 -5.61 7.54
N LYS A 96 -1.57 -6.59 7.32
CA LYS A 96 -1.96 -7.98 7.14
C LYS A 96 -2.54 -8.57 8.42
N VAL A 97 -1.84 -8.44 9.55
CA VAL A 97 -2.31 -8.96 10.84
C VAL A 97 -3.64 -8.33 11.24
N MET A 98 -3.77 -7.00 11.07
CA MET A 98 -5.02 -6.30 11.38
C MET A 98 -6.17 -6.70 10.47
N ALA A 99 -5.93 -6.87 9.17
CA ALA A 99 -6.97 -7.29 8.22
C ALA A 99 -7.37 -8.77 8.41
N GLU A 100 -6.45 -9.65 8.75
CA GLU A 100 -6.76 -11.05 9.09
C GLU A 100 -7.62 -11.11 10.36
N PHE A 101 -7.22 -10.36 11.38
CA PHE A 101 -7.96 -10.32 12.64
C PHE A 101 -9.35 -9.65 12.50
N ALA A 102 -9.47 -8.61 11.64
CA ALA A 102 -10.74 -7.98 11.34
C ALA A 102 -11.72 -8.90 10.58
N LYS A 103 -11.21 -9.90 9.84
CA LYS A 103 -12.05 -10.93 9.22
C LYS A 103 -12.59 -11.94 10.23
N GLU A 104 -11.82 -12.23 11.28
CA GLU A 104 -12.24 -13.11 12.36
C GLU A 104 -13.17 -12.41 13.37
N ASN A 105 -12.96 -11.12 13.56
CA ASN A 105 -13.67 -10.29 14.54
C ASN A 105 -14.21 -9.03 13.89
N GLU A 106 -15.49 -9.03 13.56
CA GLU A 106 -16.21 -7.90 12.95
C GLU A 106 -16.22 -6.61 13.81
N LYS A 107 -15.82 -6.73 15.08
CA LYS A 107 -15.77 -5.61 16.03
C LYS A 107 -14.55 -4.72 15.88
N LEU A 108 -13.50 -5.22 15.20
CA LEU A 108 -12.30 -4.46 14.95
C LEU A 108 -12.46 -3.65 13.66
N GLU A 109 -12.51 -2.33 13.80
CA GLU A 109 -12.59 -1.43 12.64
C GLU A 109 -11.25 -0.76 12.38
N ILE A 110 -10.76 -0.88 11.15
CA ILE A 110 -9.58 -0.16 10.68
C ILE A 110 -10.04 1.23 10.27
N LYS A 111 -9.47 2.28 10.84
CA LYS A 111 -9.84 3.67 10.54
C LYS A 111 -9.04 4.25 9.39
N SER A 112 -7.75 4.16 9.48
CA SER A 112 -6.81 4.74 8.52
C SER A 112 -5.41 4.18 8.81
N GLY A 113 -4.45 4.52 7.99
CA GLY A 113 -3.05 4.22 8.21
C GLY A 113 -2.16 5.31 7.65
N PHE A 114 -0.87 5.17 7.85
CA PHE A 114 0.13 5.96 7.16
C PHE A 114 1.26 5.05 6.68
N LEU A 115 1.87 5.44 5.57
CA LEU A 115 3.00 4.76 4.96
C LEU A 115 4.01 5.83 4.53
N ASP A 116 5.25 5.71 5.01
CA ASP A 116 6.35 6.62 4.66
C ASP A 116 5.98 8.12 4.77
N GLY A 117 5.20 8.49 5.80
CA GLY A 117 4.77 9.86 6.02
C GLY A 117 3.54 10.31 5.22
N SER A 118 2.95 9.46 4.41
CA SER A 118 1.70 9.72 3.70
C SER A 118 0.52 9.03 4.38
N VAL A 119 -0.60 9.74 4.52
CA VAL A 119 -1.83 9.18 5.10
C VAL A 119 -2.55 8.34 4.06
N MET A 120 -2.96 7.14 4.45
CA MET A 120 -3.65 6.18 3.60
C MET A 120 -5.13 6.11 3.94
N THR A 121 -5.95 5.93 2.92
CA THR A 121 -7.38 5.66 3.06
C THR A 121 -7.64 4.20 3.45
N LEU A 122 -8.87 3.89 3.87
CA LEU A 122 -9.27 2.51 4.22
C LEU A 122 -9.05 1.51 3.08
N ASP A 123 -9.32 1.94 1.84
CA ASP A 123 -9.20 1.04 0.69
C ASP A 123 -7.74 0.77 0.34
N GLU A 124 -6.86 1.74 0.50
CA GLU A 124 -5.42 1.56 0.35
C GLU A 124 -4.84 0.64 1.43
N VAL A 125 -5.30 0.76 2.69
CA VAL A 125 -4.90 -0.15 3.77
C VAL A 125 -5.35 -1.59 3.46
N LYS A 126 -6.55 -1.79 2.90
CA LYS A 126 -7.00 -3.12 2.46
C LYS A 126 -6.15 -3.68 1.31
N GLN A 127 -5.77 -2.84 0.35
CA GLN A 127 -4.87 -3.24 -0.74
C GLN A 127 -3.48 -3.60 -0.19
N LEU A 128 -2.97 -2.81 0.76
CA LEU A 128 -1.71 -3.10 1.44
C LEU A 128 -1.78 -4.45 2.18
N ALA A 129 -2.88 -4.73 2.86
CA ALA A 129 -3.10 -6.01 3.54
C ALA A 129 -3.18 -7.22 2.58
N ALA A 130 -3.67 -7.01 1.35
CA ALA A 130 -3.70 -8.04 0.30
C ALA A 130 -2.31 -8.30 -0.31
N THR A 131 -1.36 -7.38 -0.11
CA THR A 131 -0.01 -7.48 -0.64
C THR A 131 0.80 -8.53 0.15
N PRO A 132 1.51 -9.45 -0.51
CA PRO A 132 2.38 -10.40 0.17
C PRO A 132 3.57 -9.72 0.83
N ASN A 133 4.17 -10.40 1.81
CA ASN A 133 5.40 -9.94 2.47
C ASN A 133 6.54 -9.73 1.47
N ARG A 134 7.51 -8.89 1.83
CA ARG A 134 8.68 -8.56 1.01
C ARG A 134 9.41 -9.79 0.47
N GLU A 135 9.60 -10.81 1.29
CA GLU A 135 10.26 -12.07 0.89
C GLU A 135 9.48 -12.81 -0.21
N THR A 136 8.16 -12.90 -0.08
CA THR A 136 7.31 -13.53 -1.10
C THR A 136 7.24 -12.73 -2.38
N LEU A 137 7.31 -11.39 -2.31
CA LEU A 137 7.40 -10.52 -3.49
C LEU A 137 8.72 -10.73 -4.23
N MET A 138 9.84 -10.78 -3.50
CA MET A 138 11.15 -11.10 -4.09
C MET A 138 11.17 -12.51 -4.68
N ALA A 139 10.61 -13.49 -3.99
CA ALA A 139 10.50 -14.86 -4.50
C ALA A 139 9.67 -14.93 -5.79
N LYS A 140 8.54 -14.21 -5.85
CA LYS A 140 7.72 -14.10 -7.07
C LYS A 140 8.48 -13.43 -8.22
N MET A 141 9.21 -12.36 -7.94
CA MET A 141 10.04 -11.67 -8.92
C MET A 141 11.13 -12.59 -9.48
N LEU A 142 11.89 -13.28 -8.60
CA LEU A 142 12.92 -14.24 -9.02
C LEU A 142 12.29 -15.42 -9.77
N GLY A 143 11.13 -15.91 -9.33
CA GLY A 143 10.37 -16.94 -10.01
C GLY A 143 9.95 -16.51 -11.41
N SER A 144 9.48 -15.29 -11.59
CA SER A 144 9.09 -14.77 -12.91
C SER A 144 10.28 -14.62 -13.87
N LEU A 145 11.46 -14.25 -13.36
CA LEU A 145 12.71 -14.20 -14.16
C LEU A 145 13.17 -15.59 -14.61
N ASN A 146 12.99 -16.61 -13.75
CA ASN A 146 13.33 -17.99 -14.07
C ASN A 146 12.22 -18.73 -14.83
N ALA A 147 11.01 -18.20 -14.87
CA ALA A 147 9.85 -18.86 -15.50
C ALA A 147 10.07 -19.23 -16.97
N PRO A 148 10.68 -18.41 -17.84
CA PRO A 148 10.92 -18.78 -19.23
C PRO A 148 11.80 -20.03 -19.36
N ILE A 149 12.88 -20.10 -18.56
CA ILE A 149 13.82 -21.23 -18.58
C ILE A 149 13.15 -22.49 -18.03
N SER A 150 12.44 -22.37 -16.92
CA SER A 150 11.71 -23.47 -16.29
C SER A 150 10.59 -23.99 -17.18
N ASN A 151 9.87 -23.11 -17.89
CA ASN A 151 8.83 -23.48 -18.84
C ASN A 151 9.41 -24.19 -20.05
N LEU A 152 10.56 -23.73 -20.58
CA LEU A 152 11.26 -24.42 -21.66
C LEU A 152 11.71 -25.80 -21.23
N ALA A 153 12.33 -25.94 -20.05
CA ALA A 153 12.75 -27.23 -19.53
C ALA A 153 11.55 -28.19 -19.33
N ARG A 154 10.43 -27.69 -18.83
CA ARG A 154 9.20 -28.47 -18.68
C ARG A 154 8.63 -28.91 -20.02
N LEU A 155 8.61 -28.02 -21.02
CA LEU A 155 8.20 -28.38 -22.38
C LEU A 155 9.10 -29.45 -22.97
N LEU A 156 10.42 -29.35 -22.80
CA LEU A 156 11.35 -30.37 -23.26
C LEU A 156 11.14 -31.71 -22.54
N SER A 157 10.91 -31.71 -21.23
CA SER A 157 10.61 -32.95 -20.50
C SER A 157 9.28 -33.58 -20.98
N THR A 158 8.25 -32.77 -21.21
CA THR A 158 6.95 -33.26 -21.74
C THR A 158 7.11 -33.84 -23.14
N ILE A 159 8.00 -33.27 -23.98
CA ILE A 159 8.34 -33.83 -25.32
C ILE A 159 9.00 -35.20 -25.20
N VAL A 160 9.87 -35.39 -24.22
CA VAL A 160 10.58 -36.67 -23.98
C VAL A 160 9.62 -37.72 -23.41
N ASP A 161 8.72 -37.32 -22.53
CA ASP A 161 7.83 -38.24 -21.79
C ASP A 161 6.54 -38.64 -22.57
N GLY A 162 6.13 -37.86 -23.56
CA GLY A 162 4.91 -38.24 -24.33
C GLY A 162 4.60 -37.25 -25.48
N GLY A 163 4.89 -37.65 -26.69
CA GLY A 163 4.73 -36.87 -27.90
C GLY A 163 3.31 -36.46 -28.32
N GLU A 164 2.25 -36.86 -27.60
CA GLU A 164 0.86 -36.61 -27.99
C GLU A 164 0.18 -35.47 -27.20
N GLU A 165 0.62 -35.21 -25.97
CA GLU A 165 0.02 -34.10 -25.17
C GLU A 165 0.49 -32.69 -25.53
N ILE A 166 1.54 -32.58 -26.33
CA ILE A 166 2.17 -31.28 -26.66
C ILE A 166 1.34 -30.50 -27.66
N ALA A 167 0.72 -31.17 -28.62
CA ALA A 167 -0.13 -30.52 -29.60
C ALA A 167 -1.34 -29.84 -28.93
N ASP A 168 -1.91 -30.47 -27.92
CA ASP A 168 -3.04 -29.95 -27.15
C ASP A 168 -2.64 -28.80 -26.20
N LEU A 169 -1.46 -28.87 -25.60
CA LEU A 169 -0.94 -27.79 -24.75
C LEU A 169 -0.52 -26.55 -25.55
N ILE A 170 0.06 -26.72 -26.73
CA ILE A 170 0.38 -25.63 -27.64
C ILE A 170 -0.87 -25.00 -28.21
N ALA A 171 -1.86 -25.82 -28.58
CA ALA A 171 -3.17 -25.34 -29.05
C ALA A 171 -3.93 -24.54 -27.98
N LYS A 172 -3.94 -25.00 -26.71
CA LYS A 172 -4.52 -24.26 -25.60
C LYS A 172 -3.82 -22.95 -25.32
N LYS A 173 -2.50 -22.93 -25.36
CA LYS A 173 -1.71 -21.72 -25.06
C LYS A 173 -1.77 -20.68 -26.19
N ASN A 174 -1.87 -21.13 -27.45
CA ASN A 174 -2.09 -20.22 -28.60
C ASN A 174 -3.53 -19.69 -28.62
N ALA A 175 -4.52 -20.42 -28.12
CA ALA A 175 -5.89 -19.95 -27.96
C ALA A 175 -6.02 -18.91 -26.81
N GLU A 176 -5.16 -18.98 -25.80
CA GLU A 176 -5.15 -18.05 -24.66
C GLU A 176 -4.30 -16.79 -24.95
N ALA A 177 -3.35 -16.88 -25.89
CA ALA A 177 -2.53 -15.76 -26.35
C ALA A 177 -3.17 -14.97 -27.52
N ALA A 178 -4.13 -15.54 -28.21
CA ALA A 178 -4.79 -14.93 -29.37
C ALA A 178 -5.62 -13.65 -29.07
N PRO A 179 -6.24 -13.44 -27.87
CA PRO A 179 -6.96 -12.20 -27.63
C PRO A 179 -6.09 -10.99 -27.28
N ALA A 180 -4.77 -11.18 -27.06
CA ALA A 180 -3.89 -10.07 -26.70
C ALA A 180 -3.15 -9.46 -27.90
N GLU A 181 -3.10 -10.14 -29.05
CA GLU A 181 -2.42 -9.66 -30.25
C GLU A 181 -3.40 -9.00 -31.26
N GLU A 182 -4.66 -9.40 -31.25
CA GLU A 182 -5.69 -8.73 -32.09
C GLU A 182 -6.15 -7.37 -31.56
N ALA A 183 -5.97 -7.09 -30.25
CA ALA A 183 -6.28 -5.78 -29.68
C ALA A 183 -5.18 -4.72 -29.94
N LYS A 184 -4.06 -5.08 -30.55
CA LYS A 184 -2.95 -4.17 -30.84
C LYS A 184 -2.72 -3.89 -32.32
N ALA A 185 -3.51 -4.53 -33.19
CA ALA A 185 -3.40 -4.38 -34.65
C ALA A 185 -4.49 -3.48 -35.28
N GLU A 186 -5.48 -2.99 -34.49
CA GLU A 186 -6.60 -2.20 -35.02
C GLU A 186 -6.57 -0.71 -34.65
N GLU A 187 -5.42 -0.22 -34.17
CA GLU A 187 -5.26 1.22 -33.89
C GLU A 187 -3.96 1.77 -34.50
N ALA A 188 -3.89 1.67 -35.84
CA ALA A 188 -3.00 2.49 -36.65
C ALA A 188 -3.67 2.81 -37.99
N PRO A 189 -4.33 3.94 -38.08
CA PRO A 189 -4.58 4.49 -39.42
C PRO A 189 -3.41 5.35 -39.85
N ALA A 190 -2.94 4.97 -41.02
CA ALA A 190 -2.14 5.80 -41.90
C ALA A 190 -2.77 7.20 -42.03
N GLU A 191 -1.94 8.20 -42.02
CA GLU A 191 -1.89 9.24 -43.05
C GLU A 191 -0.75 10.20 -42.76
N ALA A 192 0.27 10.10 -43.55
CA ALA A 192 1.01 11.23 -44.07
C ALA A 192 0.75 11.18 -45.58
N PRO A 193 0.92 12.21 -46.39
CA PRO A 193 1.91 13.26 -46.32
C PRO A 193 1.49 14.64 -46.93
N VAL A 194 2.45 15.61 -46.82
CA VAL A 194 2.80 16.69 -47.77
C VAL A 194 1.81 17.87 -47.82
N GLU A 195 2.19 19.07 -47.64
CA GLU A 195 2.99 20.01 -48.45
C GLU A 195 2.96 21.41 -47.80
N GLU A 196 4.12 21.92 -47.55
CA GLU A 196 4.66 23.17 -48.12
C GLU A 196 3.91 24.50 -47.88
N ALA A 197 4.73 25.32 -47.31
CA ALA A 197 5.01 26.66 -47.76
C ALA A 197 4.32 27.86 -47.07
N LYS A 198 5.21 28.64 -46.58
CA LYS A 198 5.33 30.09 -46.77
C LYS A 198 4.68 31.01 -45.75
N ALA A 199 5.58 31.48 -44.94
CA ALA A 199 6.01 32.87 -44.97
C ALA A 199 5.07 33.93 -44.38
N GLU A 200 5.62 34.59 -43.47
CA GLU A 200 5.71 36.05 -43.39
C GLU A 200 4.71 36.76 -42.46
N GLU A 201 5.36 37.42 -41.61
CA GLU A 201 5.12 38.79 -41.14
C GLU A 201 4.49 38.94 -39.74
N ALA A 202 5.37 39.22 -38.81
CA ALA A 202 5.09 40.14 -37.75
C ALA A 202 4.92 41.57 -38.35
N PRO A 203 4.38 42.61 -37.75
CA PRO A 203 4.63 43.02 -36.37
C PRO A 203 3.51 43.80 -35.64
N ALA A 204 3.83 44.08 -34.38
CA ALA A 204 3.58 45.35 -33.65
C ALA A 204 2.16 45.66 -33.18
N ALA A 205 2.06 45.75 -31.90
CA ALA A 205 2.07 46.96 -31.09
C ALA A 205 0.69 47.55 -30.70
N GLU A 206 0.75 48.02 -29.52
CA GLU A 206 -0.03 49.08 -28.85
C GLU A 206 -1.33 48.60 -28.15
N GLU A 207 -1.26 48.60 -26.87
CA GLU A 207 -1.46 49.76 -25.95
C GLU A 207 -2.93 50.08 -25.76
N ASN A 208 -3.40 50.01 -24.63
CA ASN A 208 -3.99 51.07 -23.82
C ASN A 208 -5.12 50.60 -22.89
N THR A 209 -4.84 50.80 -21.64
CA THR A 209 -5.53 51.59 -20.60
C THR A 209 -7.00 51.34 -20.30
N ALA A 210 -7.16 51.19 -19.02
CA ALA A 210 -8.09 51.89 -18.12
C ALA A 210 -9.59 51.45 -18.17
N GLU A 211 -10.12 50.89 -17.15
CA GLU A 211 -10.82 51.57 -16.04
C GLU A 211 -11.05 50.62 -14.89
#